data_d088fa4a2e2c0d16746b36007bc4074c
#
_entry.id   d088fa4a2e2c0d16746b36007bc4074c
#
_cell.length_a   1.000
_cell.length_b   1.000
_cell.length_c   1.000
_cell.angle_alpha   90.00
_cell.angle_beta   90.00
_cell.angle_gamma   90.00
#
_symmetry.space_group_name_H-M   'P 1'
#
loop_
_entity.id
_entity.type
_entity.pdbx_description
1 polymer ?
#
loop_
_entity_poly.entity_id
_entity_poly.type
_entity_poly.pdbx_seq_one_letter_code
_entity_poly.pdbx_strand_id
1 'polypeptide(L)'
;MNTRTPKYMLIKNEFVQKIESGYYRPGDLIPSDNELMRTLNVSKSTITQALKCLEAEGYIIRQQGKGTFVADRSKDKINLSIYLCPMEDNEKHFWISLIEQFNLTSSGFFVTPTFLTNDKAPLRDSLLQSFTSGNAPDILSLDGPDVPYWAYMN
;
A
#
# COMPACT_ATOMS: atom_id res chain seq x y z
N MET A 1 19.19 29.62 -1.81
CA MET A 1 19.62 28.90 -0.59
C MET A 1 19.66 27.43 -0.91
N ASN A 2 20.87 26.86 -0.95
CA ASN A 2 21.05 25.43 -1.30
C ASN A 2 20.79 24.59 -0.03
N THR A 3 19.56 24.20 0.21
CA THR A 3 19.17 23.39 1.37
C THR A 3 19.61 21.93 1.12
N ARG A 4 20.85 21.65 1.51
CA ARG A 4 21.40 20.28 1.45
C ARG A 4 20.57 19.39 2.37
N THR A 5 19.83 18.42 1.81
CA THR A 5 19.02 17.46 2.58
C THR A 5 19.88 16.82 3.67
N PRO A 6 19.46 16.82 4.94
CA PRO A 6 20.22 16.23 6.04
C PRO A 6 20.50 14.75 5.80
N LYS A 7 21.70 14.27 6.20
CA LYS A 7 22.11 12.88 5.98
C LYS A 7 21.13 11.86 6.58
N TYR A 8 20.58 12.13 7.76
CA TYR A 8 19.60 11.22 8.38
C TYR A 8 18.34 11.06 7.53
N MET A 9 17.92 12.11 6.82
CA MET A 9 16.74 12.08 5.94
C MET A 9 17.01 11.24 4.69
N LEU A 10 18.22 11.29 4.13
CA LEU A 10 18.60 10.44 3.00
C LEU A 10 18.58 8.98 3.42
N ILE A 11 19.13 8.65 4.58
CA ILE A 11 19.15 7.30 5.13
C ILE A 11 17.71 6.82 5.39
N LYS A 12 16.88 7.66 6.03
CA LYS A 12 15.47 7.36 6.27
C LYS A 12 14.76 7.02 4.95
N ASN A 13 14.90 7.86 3.93
CA ASN A 13 14.23 7.67 2.65
C ASN A 13 14.72 6.41 1.91
N GLU A 14 16.02 6.08 2.01
CA GLU A 14 16.56 4.83 1.48
C GLU A 14 15.93 3.60 2.14
N PHE A 15 15.77 3.62 3.47
CA PHE A 15 15.09 2.54 4.18
C PHE A 15 13.60 2.43 3.80
N VAL A 16 12.90 3.57 3.68
CA VAL A 16 11.52 3.59 3.21
C VAL A 16 11.40 2.92 1.85
N GLN A 17 12.24 3.30 0.89
CA GLN A 17 12.25 2.68 -0.44
C GLN A 17 12.52 1.17 -0.39
N LYS A 18 13.48 0.72 0.43
CA LYS A 18 13.79 -0.71 0.58
C LYS A 18 12.63 -1.51 1.21
N ILE A 19 11.91 -0.90 2.14
CA ILE A 19 10.73 -1.52 2.76
C ILE A 19 9.56 -1.56 1.78
N GLU A 20 9.29 -0.44 1.11
CA GLU A 20 8.18 -0.33 0.15
C GLU A 20 8.39 -1.16 -1.11
N SER A 21 9.64 -1.35 -1.55
CA SER A 21 9.98 -2.24 -2.67
C SER A 21 9.97 -3.73 -2.29
N GLY A 22 9.77 -4.06 -1.01
CA GLY A 22 9.78 -5.45 -0.52
C GLY A 22 11.19 -6.06 -0.35
N TYR A 23 12.26 -5.26 -0.48
CA TYR A 23 13.62 -5.70 -0.17
C TYR A 23 13.73 -6.12 1.31
N TYR A 24 13.17 -5.31 2.21
CA TYR A 24 12.90 -5.70 3.59
C TYR A 24 11.41 -6.01 3.76
N ARG A 25 11.11 -7.21 4.25
CA ARG A 25 9.73 -7.66 4.50
C ARG A 25 9.30 -7.37 5.93
N PRO A 26 8.00 -7.28 6.21
CA PRO A 26 7.51 -7.22 7.58
C PRO A 26 8.10 -8.33 8.45
N GLY A 27 8.64 -7.95 9.61
CA GLY A 27 9.30 -8.86 10.54
C GLY A 27 10.81 -9.07 10.29
N ASP A 28 11.37 -8.61 9.18
CA ASP A 28 12.80 -8.71 8.92
C ASP A 28 13.60 -7.87 9.92
N LEU A 29 14.72 -8.43 10.38
CA LEU A 29 15.70 -7.74 11.19
C LEU A 29 16.51 -6.79 10.30
N ILE A 30 16.55 -5.51 10.64
CA ILE A 30 17.46 -4.56 9.98
C ILE A 30 18.82 -4.53 10.68
N PRO A 31 19.90 -4.16 9.96
CA PRO A 31 21.22 -4.11 10.54
C PRO A 31 21.28 -3.21 11.79
N SER A 32 22.10 -3.59 12.74
CA SER A 32 22.28 -2.84 14.00
C SER A 32 22.81 -1.43 13.76
N ASP A 33 22.59 -0.53 14.72
CA ASP A 33 23.09 0.85 14.68
C ASP A 33 24.62 0.88 14.38
N ASN A 34 25.38 -0.04 14.96
CA ASN A 34 26.83 -0.12 14.76
C ASN A 34 27.21 -0.59 13.34
N GLU A 35 26.47 -1.54 12.79
CA GLU A 35 26.66 -1.99 11.41
C GLU A 35 26.31 -0.88 10.42
N LEU A 36 25.19 -0.20 10.64
CA LEU A 36 24.77 0.92 9.80
C LEU A 36 25.79 2.08 9.83
N MET A 37 26.34 2.40 11.01
CA MET A 37 27.40 3.40 11.14
C MET A 37 28.62 3.05 10.29
N ARG A 38 29.06 1.78 10.29
CA ARG A 38 30.22 1.33 9.53
C ARG A 38 29.93 1.32 8.03
N THR A 39 28.80 0.75 7.64
CA THR A 39 28.44 0.58 6.22
C THR A 39 28.16 1.92 5.53
N LEU A 40 27.46 2.83 6.22
CA LEU A 40 27.08 4.13 5.66
C LEU A 40 28.10 5.24 5.96
N ASN A 41 29.13 4.96 6.72
CA ASN A 41 30.17 5.91 7.15
C ASN A 41 29.59 7.22 7.71
N VAL A 42 28.70 7.09 8.70
CA VAL A 42 28.02 8.20 9.37
C VAL A 42 28.10 8.09 10.88
N SER A 43 27.84 9.21 11.57
CA SER A 43 27.87 9.26 13.03
C SER A 43 26.68 8.48 13.66
N LYS A 44 26.86 8.05 14.92
CA LYS A 44 25.82 7.40 15.70
C LYS A 44 24.55 8.27 15.82
N SER A 45 24.73 9.57 16.02
CA SER A 45 23.60 10.50 16.11
C SER A 45 22.76 10.54 14.83
N THR A 46 23.41 10.47 13.66
CA THR A 46 22.74 10.44 12.35
C THR A 46 21.91 9.17 12.19
N ILE A 47 22.46 8.00 12.54
CA ILE A 47 21.71 6.73 12.50
C ILE A 47 20.56 6.75 13.50
N THR A 48 20.84 7.13 14.74
CA THR A 48 19.77 7.19 15.77
C THR A 48 18.62 8.10 15.36
N GLN A 49 18.90 9.23 14.71
CA GLN A 49 17.87 10.14 14.25
C GLN A 49 17.07 9.56 13.07
N ALA A 50 17.74 8.94 12.10
CA ALA A 50 17.08 8.28 10.97
C ALA A 50 16.12 7.18 11.45
N LEU A 51 16.61 6.30 12.36
CA LEU A 51 15.81 5.21 12.91
C LEU A 51 14.67 5.70 13.79
N LYS A 52 14.84 6.79 14.56
CA LYS A 52 13.73 7.42 15.30
C LYS A 52 12.64 7.94 14.37
N CYS A 53 13.00 8.53 13.24
CA CYS A 53 12.00 8.97 12.26
C CYS A 53 11.26 7.78 11.64
N LEU A 54 11.98 6.69 11.28
CA LEU A 54 11.34 5.47 10.77
C LEU A 54 10.40 4.82 11.78
N GLU A 55 10.78 4.81 13.06
CA GLU A 55 9.95 4.29 14.15
C GLU A 55 8.71 5.16 14.37
N ALA A 56 8.87 6.48 14.40
CA ALA A 56 7.77 7.43 14.55
C ALA A 56 6.77 7.38 13.37
N GLU A 57 7.26 7.09 12.15
CA GLU A 57 6.44 6.89 10.95
C GLU A 57 5.90 5.44 10.82
N GLY A 58 6.18 4.57 11.80
CA GLY A 58 5.67 3.19 11.84
C GLY A 58 6.30 2.23 10.85
N TYR A 59 7.47 2.54 10.26
CA TYR A 59 8.17 1.63 9.36
C TYR A 59 8.93 0.53 10.08
N ILE A 60 9.38 0.79 11.32
CA ILE A 60 10.17 -0.15 12.11
C ILE A 60 9.70 -0.19 13.56
N ILE A 61 10.00 -1.28 14.24
CA ILE A 61 9.75 -1.48 15.67
C ILE A 61 11.08 -1.85 16.35
N ARG A 62 11.44 -1.15 17.40
CA ARG A 62 12.60 -1.48 18.23
C ARG A 62 12.18 -2.40 19.37
N GLN A 63 12.83 -3.55 19.48
CA GLN A 63 12.65 -4.48 20.56
C GLN A 63 13.91 -4.52 21.41
N GLN A 64 13.79 -4.12 22.67
CA GLN A 64 14.92 -4.06 23.58
C GLN A 64 15.60 -5.43 23.70
N GLY A 65 16.92 -5.49 23.50
CA GLY A 65 17.71 -6.71 23.57
C GLY A 65 17.55 -7.66 22.36
N LYS A 66 16.62 -7.41 21.44
CA LYS A 66 16.38 -8.27 20.28
C LYS A 66 16.79 -7.63 18.95
N GLY A 67 16.71 -6.30 18.85
CA GLY A 67 17.05 -5.57 17.63
C GLY A 67 15.96 -4.66 17.11
N THR A 68 16.11 -4.24 15.87
CA THR A 68 15.15 -3.40 15.16
C THR A 68 14.55 -4.18 13.99
N PHE A 69 13.25 -4.24 13.91
CA PHE A 69 12.51 -5.05 12.94
C PHE A 69 11.64 -4.16 12.07
N VAL A 70 11.40 -4.58 10.84
CA VAL A 70 10.42 -3.95 9.96
C VAL A 70 9.03 -4.17 10.52
N ALA A 71 8.26 -3.10 10.66
CA ALA A 71 6.90 -3.16 11.18
C ALA A 71 5.95 -3.82 10.17
N ASP A 72 5.01 -4.60 10.68
CA ASP A 72 3.90 -5.09 9.87
C ASP A 72 2.81 -4.01 9.79
N ARG A 73 2.84 -3.27 8.69
CA ARG A 73 1.87 -2.19 8.41
C ARG A 73 0.62 -2.68 7.67
N SER A 74 0.51 -3.98 7.42
CA SER A 74 -0.65 -4.54 6.71
C SER A 74 -1.95 -4.38 7.50
N LYS A 75 -1.86 -4.31 8.83
CA LYS A 75 -3.01 -4.15 9.73
C LYS A 75 -3.51 -2.71 9.84
N ASP A 76 -2.69 -1.73 9.46
CA ASP A 76 -3.03 -0.31 9.53
C ASP A 76 -3.55 0.22 8.20
N LYS A 77 -3.57 -0.61 7.16
CA LYS A 77 -4.08 -0.21 5.84
C LYS A 77 -5.60 -0.15 5.84
N ILE A 78 -6.12 0.92 5.27
CA ILE A 78 -7.55 1.03 4.97
C ILE A 78 -7.85 0.06 3.82
N ASN A 79 -8.73 -0.91 4.06
CA ASN A 79 -9.17 -1.83 3.01
C ASN A 79 -10.19 -1.13 2.13
N LEU A 80 -9.93 -1.09 0.84
CA LEU A 80 -10.84 -0.59 -0.19
C LEU A 80 -11.27 -1.73 -1.09
N SER A 81 -12.56 -1.85 -1.27
CA SER A 81 -13.17 -2.79 -2.21
C SER A 81 -13.36 -2.12 -3.56
N ILE A 82 -12.92 -2.76 -4.64
CA ILE A 82 -13.15 -2.28 -6.00
C ILE A 82 -13.87 -3.34 -6.82
N TYR A 83 -14.97 -2.94 -7.47
CA TYR A 83 -15.68 -3.77 -8.44
C TYR A 83 -15.27 -3.37 -9.85
N LEU A 84 -14.82 -4.35 -10.63
CA LEU A 84 -14.29 -4.20 -11.98
C LEU A 84 -15.09 -5.08 -12.95
N CYS A 85 -15.42 -4.53 -14.11
CA CYS A 85 -16.11 -5.24 -15.20
C CYS A 85 -15.18 -5.33 -16.42
N PRO A 86 -14.16 -6.20 -16.41
CA PRO A 86 -13.26 -6.35 -17.55
C PRO A 86 -14.02 -6.94 -18.75
N MET A 87 -13.81 -6.40 -19.93
CA MET A 87 -14.42 -6.90 -21.17
C MET A 87 -13.71 -8.13 -21.73
N GLU A 88 -12.40 -8.26 -21.45
CA GLU A 88 -11.54 -9.32 -21.94
C GLU A 88 -10.64 -9.89 -20.84
N ASP A 89 -10.18 -11.14 -21.01
CA ASP A 89 -9.31 -11.79 -20.03
C ASP A 89 -7.96 -11.10 -19.85
N ASN A 90 -7.41 -10.48 -20.90
CA ASN A 90 -6.17 -9.71 -20.85
C ASN A 90 -6.33 -8.47 -19.95
N GLU A 91 -7.48 -7.81 -19.98
CA GLU A 91 -7.80 -6.67 -19.12
C GLU A 91 -7.91 -7.09 -17.66
N LYS A 92 -8.50 -8.24 -17.37
CA LYS A 92 -8.54 -8.81 -16.02
C LYS A 92 -7.13 -9.07 -15.48
N HIS A 93 -6.24 -9.66 -16.28
CA HIS A 93 -4.85 -9.89 -15.87
C HIS A 93 -4.09 -8.59 -15.63
N PHE A 94 -4.34 -7.58 -16.45
CA PHE A 94 -3.77 -6.24 -16.26
C PHE A 94 -4.19 -5.65 -14.90
N TRP A 95 -5.48 -5.67 -14.57
CA TRP A 95 -5.99 -5.17 -13.30
C TRP A 95 -5.43 -5.93 -12.09
N ILE A 96 -5.33 -7.26 -12.18
CA ILE A 96 -4.72 -8.08 -11.12
C ILE A 96 -3.29 -7.60 -10.86
N SER A 97 -2.47 -7.54 -11.91
CA SER A 97 -1.05 -7.12 -11.77
C SER A 97 -0.91 -5.72 -11.22
N LEU A 98 -1.75 -4.78 -11.68
CA LEU A 98 -1.73 -3.39 -11.22
C LEU A 98 -2.09 -3.28 -9.73
N ILE A 99 -3.14 -3.97 -9.30
CA ILE A 99 -3.60 -3.95 -7.91
C ILE A 99 -2.58 -4.64 -6.99
N GLU A 100 -1.99 -5.75 -7.41
CA GLU A 100 -0.92 -6.42 -6.68
C GLU A 100 0.27 -5.48 -6.48
N GLN A 101 0.72 -4.80 -7.54
CA GLN A 101 1.81 -3.83 -7.45
C GLN A 101 1.45 -2.64 -6.53
N PHE A 102 0.22 -2.13 -6.63
CA PHE A 102 -0.27 -1.09 -5.73
C PHE A 102 -0.25 -1.55 -4.27
N ASN A 103 -0.79 -2.73 -3.97
CA ASN A 103 -0.86 -3.29 -2.62
C ASN A 103 0.52 -3.54 -1.99
N LEU A 104 1.52 -3.87 -2.82
CA LEU A 104 2.91 -4.02 -2.37
C LEU A 104 3.55 -2.67 -2.01
N THR A 105 3.26 -1.62 -2.77
CA THR A 105 3.92 -0.30 -2.63
C THR A 105 3.14 0.67 -1.74
N SER A 106 1.82 0.54 -1.67
CA SER A 106 0.97 1.42 -0.87
C SER A 106 1.17 1.22 0.63
N SER A 107 1.40 2.29 1.37
CA SER A 107 1.56 2.27 2.83
C SER A 107 0.25 2.51 3.60
N GLY A 108 -0.77 3.09 2.97
CA GLY A 108 -2.01 3.50 3.63
C GLY A 108 -3.26 2.73 3.23
N PHE A 109 -3.22 2.04 2.09
CA PHE A 109 -4.38 1.36 1.53
C PHE A 109 -4.06 -0.05 1.08
N PHE A 110 -5.08 -0.90 1.12
CA PHE A 110 -5.08 -2.23 0.53
C PHE A 110 -6.34 -2.38 -0.32
N VAL A 111 -6.18 -2.70 -1.60
CA VAL A 111 -7.29 -2.81 -2.55
C VAL A 111 -7.63 -4.28 -2.77
N THR A 112 -8.90 -4.63 -2.58
CA THR A 112 -9.44 -5.96 -2.86
C THR A 112 -10.33 -5.89 -4.10
N PRO A 113 -9.94 -6.50 -5.23
CA PRO A 113 -10.76 -6.51 -6.43
C PRO A 113 -11.83 -7.59 -6.41
N THR A 114 -13.01 -7.25 -6.92
CA THR A 114 -14.05 -8.20 -7.30
C THR A 114 -14.34 -8.00 -8.79
N PHE A 115 -14.17 -9.07 -9.57
CA PHE A 115 -14.43 -9.04 -11.00
C PHE A 115 -15.87 -9.49 -11.26
N LEU A 116 -16.63 -8.61 -11.88
CA LEU A 116 -18.02 -8.83 -12.23
C LEU A 116 -18.11 -9.32 -13.68
N THR A 117 -19.22 -9.99 -14.01
CA THR A 117 -19.48 -10.44 -15.38
C THR A 117 -19.97 -9.27 -16.23
N ASN A 118 -19.68 -9.31 -17.54
CA ASN A 118 -20.17 -8.30 -18.49
C ASN A 118 -21.63 -8.48 -18.91
N ASP A 119 -22.31 -9.52 -18.43
CA ASP A 119 -23.71 -9.71 -18.72
C ASP A 119 -24.55 -8.64 -18.00
N LYS A 120 -25.14 -7.74 -18.77
CA LYS A 120 -25.81 -6.53 -18.25
C LYS A 120 -26.87 -6.81 -17.17
N ALA A 121 -27.66 -7.86 -17.31
CA ALA A 121 -28.70 -8.15 -16.34
C ALA A 121 -28.16 -8.71 -15.02
N PRO A 122 -27.30 -9.77 -15.00
CA PRO A 122 -26.67 -10.27 -13.78
C PRO A 122 -25.79 -9.22 -13.08
N LEU A 123 -25.09 -8.38 -13.85
CA LEU A 123 -24.29 -7.29 -13.30
C LEU A 123 -25.16 -6.31 -12.52
N ARG A 124 -26.24 -5.86 -13.14
CA ARG A 124 -27.18 -4.90 -12.53
C ARG A 124 -27.77 -5.44 -11.23
N ASP A 125 -28.24 -6.69 -11.25
CA ASP A 125 -28.86 -7.31 -10.08
C ASP A 125 -27.86 -7.50 -8.94
N SER A 126 -26.62 -7.90 -9.25
CA SER A 126 -25.54 -8.03 -8.28
C SER A 126 -25.17 -6.69 -7.64
N LEU A 127 -25.11 -5.62 -8.44
CA LEU A 127 -24.82 -4.28 -7.93
C LEU A 127 -25.97 -3.77 -7.04
N LEU A 128 -27.22 -3.88 -7.49
CA LEU A 128 -28.39 -3.50 -6.69
C LEU A 128 -28.42 -4.24 -5.36
N GLN A 129 -28.15 -5.54 -5.38
CA GLN A 129 -28.06 -6.34 -4.17
C GLN A 129 -26.94 -5.86 -3.24
N SER A 130 -25.77 -5.54 -3.76
CA SER A 130 -24.66 -5.04 -2.94
C SER A 130 -24.98 -3.70 -2.26
N PHE A 131 -25.62 -2.78 -2.98
CA PHE A 131 -26.04 -1.49 -2.44
C PHE A 131 -27.14 -1.63 -1.39
N THR A 132 -28.13 -2.47 -1.64
CA THR A 132 -29.26 -2.67 -0.71
C THR A 132 -28.89 -3.47 0.54
N SER A 133 -27.89 -4.33 0.45
CA SER A 133 -27.37 -5.12 1.59
C SER A 133 -26.32 -4.40 2.43
N GLY A 134 -25.94 -3.17 2.08
CA GLY A 134 -24.89 -2.43 2.77
C GLY A 134 -23.45 -2.90 2.46
N ASN A 135 -23.29 -3.72 1.41
CA ASN A 135 -21.98 -4.23 0.94
C ASN A 135 -21.55 -3.57 -0.37
N ALA A 136 -21.91 -2.30 -0.54
CA ALA A 136 -21.48 -1.54 -1.71
C ALA A 136 -19.94 -1.45 -1.78
N PRO A 137 -19.34 -1.52 -2.98
CA PRO A 137 -17.91 -1.31 -3.11
C PRO A 137 -17.55 0.15 -2.86
N ASP A 138 -16.32 0.41 -2.40
CA ASP A 138 -15.80 1.77 -2.26
C ASP A 138 -15.54 2.41 -3.62
N ILE A 139 -15.18 1.58 -4.62
CA ILE A 139 -14.90 2.01 -5.98
C ILE A 139 -15.61 1.07 -6.95
N LEU A 140 -16.28 1.64 -7.96
CA LEU A 140 -16.96 0.91 -9.01
C LEU A 140 -16.50 1.41 -10.38
N SER A 141 -15.97 0.50 -11.22
CA SER A 141 -15.68 0.77 -12.63
C SER A 141 -16.92 0.47 -13.46
N LEU A 142 -17.44 1.46 -14.14
CA LEU A 142 -18.60 1.36 -15.04
C LEU A 142 -18.21 1.85 -16.43
N ASP A 143 -18.83 1.25 -17.45
CA ASP A 143 -18.77 1.78 -18.80
C ASP A 143 -19.56 3.09 -18.91
N GLY A 144 -19.10 4.00 -19.77
CA GLY A 144 -19.69 5.32 -19.94
C GLY A 144 -21.21 5.35 -20.13
N PRO A 145 -21.83 4.44 -20.89
CA PRO A 145 -23.28 4.38 -21.07
C PRO A 145 -24.08 4.05 -19.81
N ASP A 146 -23.46 3.37 -18.82
CA ASP A 146 -24.15 2.93 -17.62
C ASP A 146 -24.11 3.98 -16.49
N VAL A 147 -23.19 4.92 -16.55
CA VAL A 147 -23.02 5.99 -15.55
C VAL A 147 -24.30 6.82 -15.32
N PRO A 148 -25.03 7.30 -16.37
CA PRO A 148 -26.26 8.05 -16.17
C PRO A 148 -27.36 7.25 -15.46
N TYR A 149 -27.44 5.94 -15.76
CA TYR A 149 -28.43 5.06 -15.13
C TYR A 149 -28.21 4.98 -13.61
N TRP A 150 -26.96 4.79 -13.19
CA TRP A 150 -26.61 4.67 -11.77
C TRP A 150 -26.69 5.98 -11.01
N ALA A 151 -26.39 7.11 -11.68
CA ALA A 151 -26.53 8.44 -11.09
C ALA A 151 -27.99 8.84 -10.82
N TYR A 152 -28.95 8.25 -11.53
CA TYR A 152 -30.40 8.52 -11.36
C TYR A 152 -31.05 7.70 -10.24
N MET A 153 -30.35 6.68 -9.71
CA MET A 153 -30.90 5.75 -8.71
C MET A 153 -30.62 6.16 -7.26
N ASN A 154 -29.93 7.30 -7.03
CA ASN A 154 -29.67 7.87 -5.71
C ASN A 154 -30.75 8.85 -5.28
#